data_f92dcef88abc8b95596c78a621881ec4
#
_entry.id   f92dcef88abc8b95596c78a621881ec4
#
_cell.length_a   1.000
_cell.length_b   1.000
_cell.length_c   1.000
_cell.angle_alpha   90.00
_cell.angle_beta   90.00
_cell.angle_gamma   90.00
#
_symmetry.space_group_name_H-M   'P 1'
#
loop_
_entity.id
_entity.type
_entity.pdbx_description
1 polymer ?
#
loop_
_entity_poly.entity_id
_entity_poly.type
_entity_poly.pdbx_seq_one_letter_code
_entity_poly.pdbx_strand_id
1 'polypeptide(L)'
;MARKLRTSPAGIPQHLYRVARHDIVALPDAQDKQQYLQYLCQYAQRYQVALHAWAMTDTQVQLLVTPATGTGISSMFQATGRLYVQHYNQKYHHKGGIWQDRYKSSLILSDDYLLAVYQYIEQGCFASGGQADSLQSSALPVDEDSIQYTTEHASMLALAETWQQRQQVWQGRCAQPLLPGMKQQIEQALKMGLALGDEHFIKRLETVIGRRLLAGKPGRPRKTAAATG
;
A
#
# COMPACT_ATOMS: atom_id res chain seq x y z
N MET A 1 6.52 23.32 9.83
CA MET A 1 6.97 22.86 8.49
C MET A 1 5.77 22.67 7.59
N ALA A 2 5.80 23.18 6.36
CA ALA A 2 4.73 22.97 5.39
C ALA A 2 4.62 21.48 5.04
N ARG A 3 3.38 20.96 5.05
CA ARG A 3 3.11 19.54 4.71
C ARG A 3 3.43 19.30 3.24
N LYS A 4 4.33 18.35 2.95
CA LYS A 4 4.63 17.95 1.56
C LYS A 4 3.34 17.47 0.88
N LEU A 5 3.06 18.01 -0.31
CA LEU A 5 1.99 17.52 -1.18
C LEU A 5 2.30 16.07 -1.56
N ARG A 6 1.27 15.21 -1.58
CA ARG A 6 1.43 13.85 -2.11
C ARG A 6 1.47 13.90 -3.62
N THR A 7 2.38 13.15 -4.17
CA THR A 7 2.46 12.93 -5.60
C THR A 7 1.71 11.64 -5.91
N SER A 8 0.67 11.74 -6.69
CA SER A 8 -0.15 10.62 -7.13
C SER A 8 -0.39 10.75 -8.64
N PRO A 9 0.64 10.51 -9.47
CA PRO A 9 0.51 10.62 -10.92
C PRO A 9 -0.49 9.56 -11.43
N ALA A 10 -1.32 9.96 -12.39
CA ALA A 10 -2.26 9.07 -13.05
C ALA A 10 -1.51 7.95 -13.79
N GLY A 11 -2.07 6.75 -13.79
CA GLY A 11 -1.53 5.58 -14.50
C GLY A 11 -0.28 4.95 -13.88
N ILE A 12 0.24 5.47 -12.76
CA ILE A 12 1.40 4.89 -12.08
C ILE A 12 0.96 4.10 -10.86
N PRO A 13 1.31 2.80 -10.76
CA PRO A 13 1.00 1.96 -9.60
C PRO A 13 1.64 2.51 -8.33
N GLN A 14 0.93 2.38 -7.22
CA GLN A 14 1.36 2.86 -5.91
C GLN A 14 1.09 1.81 -4.83
N HIS A 15 2.07 1.58 -3.98
CA HIS A 15 1.90 0.89 -2.71
C HIS A 15 1.45 1.88 -1.66
N LEU A 16 0.34 1.60 -1.02
CA LEU A 16 -0.26 2.45 0.01
C LEU A 16 -0.29 1.72 1.35
N TYR A 17 -0.06 2.46 2.41
CA TYR A 17 -0.04 1.93 3.77
C TYR A 17 -0.75 2.87 4.74
N ARG A 18 -1.59 2.32 5.59
CA ARG A 18 -2.26 3.04 6.65
C ARG A 18 -2.22 2.23 7.94
N VAL A 19 -2.00 2.90 9.08
CA VAL A 19 -1.93 2.28 10.40
C VAL A 19 -2.89 2.97 11.37
N ALA A 20 -3.49 2.19 12.26
CA ALA A 20 -4.30 2.68 13.36
C ALA A 20 -3.44 3.47 14.37
N ARG A 21 -4.07 4.28 15.19
CA ARG A 21 -3.43 4.85 16.38
C ARG A 21 -2.99 3.71 17.30
N HIS A 22 -1.93 3.95 18.07
CA HIS A 22 -1.31 2.92 18.93
C HIS A 22 -2.25 2.37 20.01
N ASP A 23 -3.27 3.14 20.36
CA ASP A 23 -4.29 2.84 21.38
C ASP A 23 -5.58 2.24 20.79
N ILE A 24 -5.62 1.98 19.47
CA ILE A 24 -6.83 1.57 18.76
C ILE A 24 -6.59 0.32 17.92
N VAL A 25 -7.48 -0.65 18.04
CA VAL A 25 -7.67 -1.75 17.11
C VAL A 25 -8.69 -1.30 16.08
N ALA A 26 -8.23 -0.85 14.90
CA ALA A 26 -9.10 -0.20 13.92
C ALA A 26 -10.01 -1.17 13.16
N LEU A 27 -9.62 -2.44 13.04
CA LEU A 27 -10.32 -3.49 12.29
C LEU A 27 -10.42 -4.76 13.17
N PRO A 28 -11.19 -4.71 14.29
CA PRO A 28 -11.15 -5.72 15.34
C PRO A 28 -11.58 -7.12 14.91
N ASP A 29 -12.50 -7.21 13.96
CA ASP A 29 -13.06 -8.49 13.53
C ASP A 29 -13.20 -8.59 12.00
N ALA A 30 -13.58 -9.77 11.52
CA ALA A 30 -13.76 -10.04 10.11
C ALA A 30 -14.86 -9.17 9.48
N GLN A 31 -15.92 -8.86 10.23
CA GLN A 31 -17.02 -8.02 9.76
C GLN A 31 -16.55 -6.57 9.54
N ASP A 32 -15.71 -6.04 10.43
CA ASP A 32 -15.13 -4.71 10.29
C ASP A 32 -14.19 -4.62 9.09
N LYS A 33 -13.36 -5.66 8.87
CA LYS A 33 -12.49 -5.76 7.69
C LYS A 33 -13.31 -5.80 6.41
N GLN A 34 -14.37 -6.61 6.38
CA GLN A 34 -15.29 -6.69 5.25
C GLN A 34 -16.01 -5.36 4.99
N GLN A 35 -16.49 -4.69 6.04
CA GLN A 35 -17.14 -3.38 5.92
C GLN A 35 -16.18 -2.31 5.39
N TYR A 36 -14.94 -2.31 5.88
CA TYR A 36 -13.90 -1.42 5.38
C TYR A 36 -13.62 -1.67 3.89
N LEU A 37 -13.48 -2.95 3.50
CA LEU A 37 -13.25 -3.36 2.11
C LEU A 37 -14.40 -2.94 1.20
N GLN A 38 -15.65 -3.11 1.61
CA GLN A 38 -16.82 -2.67 0.85
C GLN A 38 -16.79 -1.16 0.57
N TYR A 39 -16.53 -0.33 1.59
CA TYR A 39 -16.38 1.11 1.41
C TYR A 39 -15.18 1.44 0.50
N LEU A 40 -14.06 0.74 0.69
CA LEU A 40 -12.88 0.94 -0.12
C LEU A 40 -13.16 0.68 -1.61
N CYS A 41 -13.78 -0.44 -1.94
CA CYS A 41 -14.11 -0.84 -3.31
C CYS A 41 -15.13 0.11 -3.95
N GLN A 42 -16.17 0.48 -3.23
CA GLN A 42 -17.16 1.47 -3.68
C GLN A 42 -16.49 2.79 -4.10
N TYR A 43 -15.56 3.29 -3.28
CA TYR A 43 -14.89 4.55 -3.57
C TYR A 43 -13.71 4.41 -4.51
N ALA A 44 -13.06 3.26 -4.59
CA ALA A 44 -12.09 2.95 -5.62
C ALA A 44 -12.73 3.05 -7.01
N GLN A 45 -13.88 2.41 -7.20
CA GLN A 45 -14.65 2.50 -8.44
C GLN A 45 -15.09 3.95 -8.74
N ARG A 46 -15.68 4.65 -7.76
CA ARG A 46 -16.16 6.03 -7.93
C ARG A 46 -15.06 7.01 -8.33
N TYR A 47 -13.87 6.86 -7.78
CA TYR A 47 -12.73 7.75 -8.05
C TYR A 47 -11.73 7.19 -9.05
N GLN A 48 -12.13 6.13 -9.78
CA GLN A 48 -11.34 5.52 -10.84
C GLN A 48 -9.93 5.11 -10.36
N VAL A 49 -9.88 4.41 -9.25
CA VAL A 49 -8.66 3.80 -8.71
C VAL A 49 -8.77 2.28 -8.89
N ALA A 50 -7.95 1.71 -9.75
CA ALA A 50 -7.86 0.26 -9.88
C ALA A 50 -7.18 -0.30 -8.61
N LEU A 51 -7.85 -1.23 -7.94
CA LEU A 51 -7.33 -1.94 -6.77
C LEU A 51 -6.76 -3.28 -7.25
N HIS A 52 -5.46 -3.50 -7.07
CA HIS A 52 -4.78 -4.70 -7.56
C HIS A 52 -4.55 -5.74 -6.48
N ALA A 53 -4.12 -5.31 -5.30
CA ALA A 53 -3.95 -6.17 -4.13
C ALA A 53 -4.28 -5.40 -2.85
N TRP A 54 -4.68 -6.13 -1.82
CA TRP A 54 -4.91 -5.58 -0.50
C TRP A 54 -4.57 -6.59 0.60
N ALA A 55 -4.17 -6.10 1.75
CA ALA A 55 -4.05 -6.87 2.97
C ALA A 55 -4.42 -6.02 4.18
N MET A 56 -5.08 -6.64 5.15
CA MET A 56 -5.55 -6.00 6.38
C MET A 56 -5.23 -6.87 7.58
N THR A 57 -4.74 -6.24 8.63
CA THR A 57 -4.71 -6.78 9.99
C THR A 57 -5.63 -5.95 10.87
N ASP A 58 -5.69 -6.25 12.14
CA ASP A 58 -6.50 -5.49 13.11
C ASP A 58 -6.13 -4.01 13.18
N THR A 59 -4.89 -3.67 12.83
CA THR A 59 -4.35 -2.31 12.98
C THR A 59 -3.81 -1.69 11.70
N GLN A 60 -3.75 -2.43 10.60
CA GLN A 60 -3.04 -1.97 9.41
C GLN A 60 -3.79 -2.33 8.12
N VAL A 61 -3.66 -1.46 7.12
CA VAL A 61 -4.18 -1.67 5.76
C VAL A 61 -3.05 -1.40 4.78
N GLN A 62 -2.82 -2.33 3.86
CA GLN A 62 -1.94 -2.17 2.71
C GLN A 62 -2.71 -2.38 1.41
N LEU A 63 -2.40 -1.58 0.40
CA LEU A 63 -3.06 -1.63 -0.90
C LEU A 63 -2.02 -1.46 -2.01
N LEU A 64 -2.20 -2.17 -3.10
CA LEU A 64 -1.57 -1.88 -4.38
C LEU A 64 -2.63 -1.35 -5.33
N VAL A 65 -2.46 -0.13 -5.84
CA VAL A 65 -3.47 0.55 -6.63
C VAL A 65 -2.86 1.33 -7.79
N THR A 66 -3.67 1.55 -8.85
CA THR A 66 -3.33 2.50 -9.93
C THR A 66 -4.45 3.52 -10.09
N PRO A 67 -4.20 4.82 -9.86
CA PRO A 67 -5.20 5.86 -10.03
C PRO A 67 -5.30 6.30 -11.49
N ALA A 68 -6.51 6.56 -12.00
CA ALA A 68 -6.72 7.21 -13.29
C ALA A 68 -6.51 8.73 -13.24
N THR A 69 -6.55 9.34 -12.05
CA THR A 69 -6.39 10.78 -11.84
C THR A 69 -5.46 11.10 -10.68
N GLY A 70 -4.84 12.27 -10.69
CA GLY A 70 -3.91 12.69 -9.63
C GLY A 70 -4.54 12.88 -8.23
N THR A 71 -5.87 12.93 -8.15
CA THR A 71 -6.62 13.10 -6.88
C THR A 71 -7.36 11.83 -6.45
N GLY A 72 -7.45 10.82 -7.32
CA GLY A 72 -8.26 9.61 -7.11
C GLY A 72 -7.98 8.92 -5.77
N ILE A 73 -6.73 8.62 -5.48
CA ILE A 73 -6.33 7.95 -4.22
C ILE A 73 -6.70 8.78 -2.98
N SER A 74 -6.43 10.08 -3.00
CA SER A 74 -6.74 10.94 -1.85
C SER A 74 -8.24 11.06 -1.60
N SER A 75 -9.04 11.17 -2.65
CA SER A 75 -10.51 11.21 -2.59
C SER A 75 -11.09 9.88 -2.10
N MET A 76 -10.57 8.76 -2.61
CA MET A 76 -10.93 7.41 -2.17
C MET A 76 -10.69 7.23 -0.67
N PHE A 77 -9.47 7.53 -0.19
CA PHE A 77 -9.15 7.37 1.24
C PHE A 77 -9.91 8.33 2.15
N GLN A 78 -10.20 9.55 1.69
CA GLN A 78 -10.99 10.52 2.44
C GLN A 78 -12.43 10.01 2.62
N ALA A 79 -13.06 9.53 1.54
CA ALA A 79 -14.43 9.06 1.57
C ALA A 79 -14.56 7.75 2.38
N THR A 80 -13.72 6.75 2.09
CA THR A 80 -13.66 5.48 2.84
C THR A 80 -13.40 5.75 4.32
N GLY A 81 -12.40 6.60 4.62
CA GLY A 81 -12.04 6.89 6.01
C GLY A 81 -13.14 7.58 6.79
N ARG A 82 -13.89 8.49 6.17
CA ARG A 82 -15.01 9.19 6.81
C ARG A 82 -16.12 8.20 7.18
N LEU A 83 -16.56 7.36 6.24
CA LEU A 83 -17.64 6.42 6.50
C LEU A 83 -17.23 5.34 7.50
N TYR A 84 -16.02 4.81 7.35
CA TYR A 84 -15.57 3.76 8.25
C TYR A 84 -15.36 4.27 9.68
N VAL A 85 -14.81 5.47 9.87
CA VAL A 85 -14.69 6.08 11.19
C VAL A 85 -16.07 6.34 11.82
N GLN A 86 -17.06 6.74 11.02
CA GLN A 86 -18.43 6.89 11.49
C GLN A 86 -19.04 5.55 11.94
N HIS A 87 -18.87 4.49 11.13
CA HIS A 87 -19.28 3.12 11.46
C HIS A 87 -18.62 2.64 12.76
N TYR A 88 -17.28 2.76 12.83
CA TYR A 88 -16.50 2.36 14.01
C TYR A 88 -16.95 3.09 15.27
N ASN A 89 -17.07 4.41 15.22
CA ASN A 89 -17.47 5.23 16.36
C ASN A 89 -18.87 4.85 16.86
N GLN A 90 -19.79 4.55 15.95
CA GLN A 90 -21.13 4.11 16.31
C GLN A 90 -21.11 2.71 16.94
N LYS A 91 -20.40 1.74 16.33
CA LYS A 91 -20.35 0.34 16.79
C LYS A 91 -19.65 0.21 18.15
N TYR A 92 -18.56 0.93 18.36
CA TYR A 92 -17.70 0.82 19.54
C TYR A 92 -17.86 1.96 20.55
N HIS A 93 -18.87 2.82 20.38
CA HIS A 93 -19.09 4.00 21.22
C HIS A 93 -17.84 4.88 21.37
N HIS A 94 -17.00 4.92 20.33
CA HIS A 94 -15.76 5.68 20.29
C HIS A 94 -16.00 7.10 19.75
N LYS A 95 -15.10 8.04 20.08
CA LYS A 95 -15.13 9.41 19.56
C LYS A 95 -13.79 9.81 18.97
N GLY A 96 -13.82 10.39 17.77
CA GLY A 96 -12.62 10.91 17.11
C GLY A 96 -12.04 10.01 16.03
N GLY A 97 -10.80 10.30 15.63
CA GLY A 97 -10.11 9.55 14.57
C GLY A 97 -9.45 8.27 15.08
N ILE A 98 -9.51 7.22 14.29
CA ILE A 98 -8.93 5.90 14.61
C ILE A 98 -7.57 5.66 13.92
N TRP A 99 -7.23 6.48 12.93
CA TRP A 99 -5.98 6.35 12.18
C TRP A 99 -4.90 7.29 12.73
N GLN A 100 -3.66 6.79 12.83
CA GLN A 100 -2.54 7.54 13.37
C GLN A 100 -2.23 8.77 12.54
N ASP A 101 -2.13 8.58 11.22
CA ASP A 101 -1.76 9.60 10.26
C ASP A 101 -2.51 9.44 8.94
N ARG A 102 -2.18 10.30 7.98
CA ARG A 102 -2.55 10.07 6.58
C ARG A 102 -1.83 8.82 6.09
N TYR A 103 -2.41 8.10 5.10
CA TYR A 103 -1.74 6.97 4.46
C TYR A 103 -0.33 7.36 3.95
N LYS A 104 0.60 6.43 3.98
CA LYS A 104 1.91 6.52 3.30
C LYS A 104 1.79 5.94 1.90
N SER A 105 2.64 6.38 0.97
CA SER A 105 2.64 5.89 -0.41
C SER A 105 4.04 5.85 -0.98
N SER A 106 4.33 4.84 -1.81
CA SER A 106 5.48 4.77 -2.69
C SER A 106 5.03 4.48 -4.12
N LEU A 107 5.68 5.11 -5.10
CA LEU A 107 5.43 4.86 -6.53
C LEU A 107 6.18 3.59 -6.95
N ILE A 108 5.57 2.82 -7.87
CA ILE A 108 6.18 1.60 -8.40
C ILE A 108 6.37 1.81 -9.91
N LEU A 109 7.62 1.74 -10.37
CA LEU A 109 8.02 2.15 -11.71
C LEU A 109 8.64 1.01 -12.53
N SER A 110 8.52 -0.24 -12.08
CA SER A 110 8.90 -1.42 -12.86
C SER A 110 8.04 -2.62 -12.50
N ASP A 111 7.87 -3.53 -13.45
CA ASP A 111 7.08 -4.75 -13.29
C ASP A 111 7.66 -5.69 -12.22
N ASP A 112 8.99 -5.79 -12.13
CA ASP A 112 9.66 -6.63 -11.13
C ASP A 112 9.34 -6.16 -9.70
N TYR A 113 9.40 -4.84 -9.47
CA TYR A 113 9.00 -4.27 -8.17
C TYR A 113 7.51 -4.37 -7.93
N LEU A 114 6.69 -4.26 -8.98
CA LEU A 114 5.25 -4.43 -8.86
C LEU A 114 4.90 -5.83 -8.35
N LEU A 115 5.43 -6.88 -8.99
CA LEU A 115 5.20 -8.26 -8.57
C LEU A 115 5.78 -8.55 -7.18
N ALA A 116 6.90 -7.92 -6.82
CA ALA A 116 7.46 -8.03 -5.47
C ALA A 116 6.57 -7.36 -4.42
N VAL A 117 5.95 -6.20 -4.72
CA VAL A 117 5.01 -5.53 -3.82
C VAL A 117 3.69 -6.31 -3.71
N TYR A 118 3.20 -6.90 -4.78
CA TYR A 118 2.08 -7.85 -4.72
C TYR A 118 2.38 -8.98 -3.71
N GLN A 119 3.51 -9.67 -3.91
CA GLN A 119 3.94 -10.75 -3.03
C GLN A 119 4.12 -10.27 -1.58
N TYR A 120 4.71 -9.09 -1.37
CA TYR A 120 4.89 -8.48 -0.06
C TYR A 120 3.55 -8.27 0.66
N ILE A 121 2.54 -7.76 -0.04
CA ILE A 121 1.21 -7.52 0.51
C ILE A 121 0.52 -8.85 0.84
N GLU A 122 0.49 -9.79 -0.11
CA GLU A 122 -0.24 -11.05 0.04
C GLU A 122 0.40 -12.02 1.03
N GLN A 123 1.71 -11.98 1.21
CA GLN A 123 2.40 -12.70 2.29
C GLN A 123 2.17 -12.08 3.67
N GLY A 124 1.43 -10.96 3.76
CA GLY A 124 1.19 -10.27 5.02
C GLY A 124 2.45 -9.67 5.64
N CYS A 125 3.41 -9.26 4.81
CA CYS A 125 4.61 -8.59 5.27
C CYS A 125 4.27 -7.18 5.74
N PHE A 126 4.13 -6.97 7.05
CA PHE A 126 3.88 -5.65 7.62
C PHE A 126 5.14 -5.11 8.31
N ALA A 127 5.43 -3.83 8.07
CA ALA A 127 6.62 -3.17 8.60
C ALA A 127 6.67 -3.09 10.14
N SER A 128 5.57 -3.36 10.83
CA SER A 128 5.41 -3.17 12.29
C SER A 128 4.88 -4.41 13.01
N GLY A 129 5.13 -5.60 12.52
CA GLY A 129 4.77 -6.83 13.26
C GLY A 129 3.26 -6.97 13.52
N GLY A 130 2.43 -6.69 12.51
CA GLY A 130 1.00 -7.02 12.58
C GLY A 130 0.83 -8.51 12.87
N GLN A 131 -0.12 -8.86 13.76
CA GLN A 131 -0.37 -10.25 14.11
C GLN A 131 -0.83 -11.01 12.86
N ALA A 132 -0.07 -12.04 12.49
CA ALA A 132 -0.37 -12.89 11.33
C ALA A 132 -1.76 -13.55 11.45
N ASP A 133 -2.20 -13.83 12.68
CA ASP A 133 -3.46 -14.52 12.97
C ASP A 133 -4.71 -13.70 12.58
N SER A 134 -4.58 -12.38 12.41
CA SER A 134 -5.68 -11.50 12.00
C SER A 134 -5.63 -11.09 10.53
N LEU A 135 -4.68 -11.63 9.76
CA LEU A 135 -4.48 -11.25 8.37
C LEU A 135 -5.64 -11.69 7.48
N GLN A 136 -6.15 -10.74 6.71
CA GLN A 136 -6.97 -11.00 5.51
C GLN A 136 -6.31 -10.31 4.32
N SER A 137 -6.27 -10.97 3.18
CA SER A 137 -5.63 -10.44 1.98
C SER A 137 -6.38 -10.84 0.72
N SER A 138 -6.06 -10.14 -0.37
CA SER A 138 -6.51 -10.43 -1.73
C SER A 138 -5.71 -11.55 -2.38
N ALA A 139 -5.00 -12.36 -1.58
CA ALA A 139 -4.33 -13.54 -2.14
C ALA A 139 -5.25 -14.18 -3.18
N LEU A 140 -4.72 -14.44 -4.37
CA LEU A 140 -5.50 -14.77 -5.56
C LEU A 140 -6.77 -15.56 -5.21
N PRO A 141 -7.94 -15.08 -5.66
CA PRO A 141 -9.21 -15.67 -5.32
C PRO A 141 -9.20 -17.17 -5.64
N VAL A 142 -9.83 -17.95 -4.77
CA VAL A 142 -9.92 -19.40 -4.90
C VAL A 142 -10.75 -19.80 -6.15
N ASP A 143 -11.54 -18.87 -6.68
CA ASP A 143 -12.39 -19.02 -7.86
C ASP A 143 -12.49 -17.69 -8.65
N GLU A 144 -12.91 -17.79 -9.92
CA GLU A 144 -13.09 -16.62 -10.81
C GLU A 144 -14.14 -15.62 -10.30
N ASP A 145 -15.14 -16.08 -9.53
CA ASP A 145 -16.20 -15.23 -8.99
C ASP A 145 -15.74 -14.37 -7.79
N SER A 146 -14.61 -14.75 -7.15
CA SER A 146 -14.02 -14.00 -6.03
C SER A 146 -13.25 -12.73 -6.45
N ILE A 147 -13.09 -12.49 -7.76
CA ILE A 147 -12.43 -11.30 -8.34
C ILE A 147 -13.21 -10.00 -8.05
N GLN A 148 -14.34 -10.09 -7.36
CA GLN A 148 -15.28 -8.99 -7.15
C GLN A 148 -14.67 -7.67 -6.62
N TYR A 149 -13.47 -7.71 -6.04
CA TYR A 149 -12.86 -6.54 -5.39
C TYR A 149 -11.48 -6.12 -5.93
N THR A 150 -10.90 -6.87 -6.88
CA THR A 150 -9.59 -6.55 -7.43
C THR A 150 -9.59 -6.53 -8.96
N THR A 151 -8.70 -5.72 -9.52
CA THR A 151 -8.43 -5.65 -10.96
C THR A 151 -7.01 -6.16 -11.19
N GLU A 152 -6.84 -7.24 -11.96
CA GLU A 152 -5.49 -7.72 -12.30
C GLU A 152 -4.70 -6.64 -13.06
N HIS A 153 -3.48 -6.37 -12.62
CA HIS A 153 -2.57 -5.49 -13.34
C HIS A 153 -1.98 -6.20 -14.56
N ALA A 154 -1.58 -5.45 -15.59
CA ALA A 154 -0.98 -6.01 -16.81
C ALA A 154 0.21 -6.96 -16.53
N SER A 155 1.05 -6.65 -15.53
CA SER A 155 2.16 -7.52 -15.12
C SER A 155 1.72 -8.85 -14.53
N MET A 156 0.54 -8.92 -13.91
CA MET A 156 -0.05 -10.18 -13.46
C MET A 156 -0.62 -10.97 -14.64
N LEU A 157 -1.31 -10.30 -15.55
CA LEU A 157 -1.84 -10.91 -16.77
C LEU A 157 -0.73 -11.50 -17.66
N ALA A 158 0.44 -10.87 -17.67
CA ALA A 158 1.61 -11.34 -18.43
C ALA A 158 2.28 -12.61 -17.86
N LEU A 159 1.90 -13.08 -16.67
CA LEU A 159 2.50 -14.28 -16.07
C LEU A 159 2.10 -15.57 -16.80
N ALA A 160 0.87 -15.66 -17.32
CA ALA A 160 0.40 -16.78 -18.13
C ALA A 160 -0.90 -16.42 -18.86
N GLU A 161 -1.24 -17.19 -19.90
CA GLU A 161 -2.43 -16.93 -20.74
C GLU A 161 -3.75 -17.15 -20.00
N THR A 162 -3.87 -18.26 -19.25
CA THR A 162 -5.11 -18.59 -18.55
C THR A 162 -5.03 -18.20 -17.07
N TRP A 163 -6.19 -17.95 -16.48
CA TRP A 163 -6.31 -17.63 -15.06
C TRP A 163 -5.74 -18.76 -14.17
N GLN A 164 -6.05 -20.03 -14.47
CA GLN A 164 -5.55 -21.17 -13.71
C GLN A 164 -4.02 -21.27 -13.75
N GLN A 165 -3.41 -21.05 -14.92
CA GLN A 165 -1.95 -21.02 -15.04
C GLN A 165 -1.34 -19.87 -14.27
N ARG A 166 -1.95 -18.67 -14.32
CA ARG A 166 -1.49 -17.53 -13.51
C ARG A 166 -1.54 -17.82 -12.02
N GLN A 167 -2.62 -18.46 -11.55
CA GLN A 167 -2.71 -18.88 -10.14
C GLN A 167 -1.57 -19.81 -9.75
N GLN A 168 -1.29 -20.85 -10.54
CA GLN A 168 -0.21 -21.81 -10.25
C GLN A 168 1.16 -21.11 -10.17
N VAL A 169 1.46 -20.27 -11.17
CA VAL A 169 2.71 -19.48 -11.19
C VAL A 169 2.79 -18.56 -9.97
N TRP A 170 1.69 -17.90 -9.64
CA TRP A 170 1.63 -16.96 -8.53
C TRP A 170 1.74 -17.65 -7.16
N GLN A 171 1.03 -18.75 -6.95
CA GLN A 171 1.13 -19.56 -5.73
C GLN A 171 2.56 -20.08 -5.53
N GLY A 172 3.20 -20.57 -6.61
CA GLY A 172 4.61 -20.97 -6.58
C GLY A 172 5.54 -19.83 -6.18
N ARG A 173 5.27 -18.59 -6.63
CA ARG A 173 6.04 -17.41 -6.26
C ARG A 173 5.78 -17.01 -4.80
N CYS A 174 4.54 -17.01 -4.35
CA CYS A 174 4.19 -16.67 -2.96
C CYS A 174 4.65 -17.72 -1.93
N ALA A 175 4.86 -18.96 -2.35
CA ALA A 175 5.45 -19.99 -1.49
C ALA A 175 6.94 -19.75 -1.19
N GLN A 176 7.60 -18.92 -1.97
CA GLN A 176 9.00 -18.56 -1.77
C GLN A 176 9.12 -17.24 -0.99
N PRO A 177 10.17 -17.06 -0.19
CA PRO A 177 10.42 -15.77 0.44
C PRO A 177 10.76 -14.72 -0.63
N LEU A 178 10.47 -13.47 -0.33
CA LEU A 178 10.93 -12.33 -1.13
C LEU A 178 12.45 -12.38 -1.30
N LEU A 179 12.94 -11.93 -2.45
CA LEU A 179 14.37 -11.81 -2.71
C LEU A 179 15.07 -11.05 -1.58
N PRO A 180 16.31 -11.45 -1.22
CA PRO A 180 17.08 -10.77 -0.17
C PRO A 180 17.13 -9.25 -0.39
N GLY A 181 16.85 -8.48 0.64
CA GLY A 181 16.84 -7.02 0.61
C GLY A 181 15.58 -6.39 0.00
N MET A 182 14.74 -7.11 -0.75
CA MET A 182 13.53 -6.55 -1.37
C MET A 182 12.53 -6.05 -0.35
N LYS A 183 12.29 -6.83 0.70
CA LYS A 183 11.43 -6.41 1.83
C LYS A 183 11.88 -5.08 2.41
N GLN A 184 13.18 -4.96 2.69
CA GLN A 184 13.76 -3.73 3.26
C GLN A 184 13.63 -2.54 2.31
N GLN A 185 13.83 -2.73 1.00
CA GLN A 185 13.65 -1.68 -0.01
C GLN A 185 12.20 -1.20 -0.07
N ILE A 186 11.22 -2.12 -0.06
CA ILE A 186 9.78 -1.80 -0.05
C ILE A 186 9.42 -0.99 1.19
N GLU A 187 9.84 -1.44 2.37
CA GLU A 187 9.56 -0.76 3.63
C GLU A 187 10.21 0.64 3.71
N GLN A 188 11.44 0.76 3.24
CA GLN A 188 12.14 2.05 3.18
C GLN A 188 11.46 3.02 2.21
N ALA A 189 11.11 2.56 1.02
CA ALA A 189 10.42 3.38 0.03
C ALA A 189 9.08 3.89 0.57
N LEU A 190 8.31 3.01 1.21
CA LEU A 190 7.03 3.36 1.82
C LEU A 190 7.19 4.35 2.98
N LYS A 191 8.16 4.12 3.87
CA LYS A 191 8.44 5.00 5.02
C LYS A 191 8.84 6.41 4.58
N MET A 192 9.65 6.52 3.55
CA MET A 192 10.21 7.78 3.07
C MET A 192 9.38 8.44 1.96
N GLY A 193 8.39 7.73 1.39
CA GLY A 193 7.60 8.19 0.25
C GLY A 193 8.44 8.30 -1.03
N LEU A 194 9.31 7.31 -1.25
CA LEU A 194 10.18 7.20 -2.41
C LEU A 194 9.52 6.34 -3.50
N ALA A 195 10.17 6.24 -4.67
CA ALA A 195 9.77 5.33 -5.72
C ALA A 195 10.62 4.04 -5.69
N LEU A 196 10.00 2.95 -6.15
CA LEU A 196 10.63 1.66 -6.43
C LEU A 196 10.74 1.49 -7.95
N GLY A 197 11.94 1.21 -8.46
CA GLY A 197 12.14 1.05 -9.90
C GLY A 197 13.56 1.35 -10.32
N ASP A 198 13.78 1.40 -11.62
CA ASP A 198 15.05 1.79 -12.23
C ASP A 198 15.41 3.25 -11.91
N GLU A 199 16.65 3.47 -11.48
CA GLU A 199 17.12 4.80 -11.04
C GLU A 199 17.03 5.86 -12.16
N HIS A 200 17.30 5.47 -13.39
CA HIS A 200 17.26 6.38 -14.53
C HIS A 200 15.81 6.82 -14.81
N PHE A 201 14.86 5.91 -14.74
CA PHE A 201 13.45 6.21 -14.92
C PHE A 201 12.91 7.06 -13.77
N ILE A 202 13.32 6.77 -12.54
CA ILE A 202 12.95 7.58 -11.35
C ILE A 202 13.44 9.02 -11.51
N LYS A 203 14.69 9.24 -11.95
CA LYS A 203 15.24 10.59 -12.17
C LYS A 203 14.47 11.39 -13.21
N ARG A 204 14.04 10.74 -14.31
CA ARG A 204 13.17 11.40 -15.31
C ARG A 204 11.83 11.82 -14.72
N LEU A 205 11.24 10.95 -13.91
CA LEU A 205 9.97 11.24 -13.24
C LEU A 205 10.11 12.37 -12.20
N GLU A 206 11.23 12.44 -11.48
CA GLU A 206 11.54 13.52 -10.55
C GLU A 206 11.49 14.89 -11.23
N THR A 207 12.01 14.97 -12.48
CA THR A 207 12.00 16.21 -13.27
C THR A 207 10.57 16.63 -13.63
N VAL A 208 9.72 15.68 -13.99
CA VAL A 208 8.32 15.94 -14.36
C VAL A 208 7.48 16.34 -13.13
N ILE A 209 7.71 15.67 -12.02
CA ILE A 209 6.91 15.84 -10.77
C ILE A 209 7.44 17.02 -9.94
N GLY A 210 8.68 17.47 -10.16
CA GLY A 210 9.33 18.50 -9.34
C GLY A 210 9.63 18.08 -7.90
N ARG A 211 9.76 16.78 -7.67
CA ARG A 211 9.98 16.21 -6.33
C ARG A 211 10.99 15.07 -6.37
N ARG A 212 11.85 15.01 -5.33
CA ARG A 212 12.78 13.90 -5.14
C ARG A 212 12.05 12.61 -4.77
N LEU A 213 12.32 11.54 -5.50
CA LEU A 213 11.74 10.20 -5.34
C LEU A 213 12.81 9.15 -5.00
N LEU A 214 14.10 9.49 -5.10
CA LEU A 214 15.23 8.66 -4.68
C LEU A 214 15.68 9.01 -3.26
N ALA A 215 16.22 8.02 -2.54
CA ALA A 215 16.87 8.23 -1.26
C ALA A 215 18.04 9.22 -1.41
N GLY A 216 18.12 10.22 -0.54
CA GLY A 216 19.27 11.11 -0.47
C GLY A 216 20.51 10.38 0.03
N LYS A 217 21.68 10.77 -0.46
CA LYS A 217 22.92 10.38 0.20
C LYS A 217 22.89 10.86 1.66
N PRO A 218 23.40 10.09 2.63
CA PRO A 218 23.52 10.54 4.02
C PRO A 218 24.24 11.89 4.05
N GLY A 219 23.67 12.90 4.70
CA GLY A 219 24.32 14.19 4.90
C GLY A 219 25.57 14.04 5.78
N ARG A 220 26.44 15.05 5.73
CA ARG A 220 27.64 15.08 6.60
C ARG A 220 27.22 14.85 8.07
N PRO A 221 27.89 13.92 8.80
CA PRO A 221 27.65 13.72 10.23
C PRO A 221 27.76 15.07 10.98
N ARG A 222 26.85 15.36 11.88
CA ARG A 222 26.96 16.50 12.78
C ARG A 222 28.28 16.32 13.54
N LYS A 223 29.18 17.34 13.49
CA LYS A 223 30.35 17.38 14.38
C LYS A 223 29.81 17.33 15.82
N THR A 224 30.11 16.28 16.55
CA THR A 224 29.98 16.26 18.01
C THR A 224 30.85 17.39 18.53
N ALA A 225 30.23 18.36 19.23
CA ALA A 225 31.01 19.37 19.97
C ALA A 225 31.96 18.63 20.92
N ALA A 226 33.26 18.82 20.75
CA ALA A 226 34.23 18.34 21.68
C ALA A 226 33.90 18.98 23.04
N ALA A 227 33.69 18.14 24.06
CA ALA A 227 33.62 18.59 25.44
C ALA A 227 34.98 19.21 25.76
N THR A 228 35.01 20.51 25.87
CA THR A 228 36.11 21.23 26.48
C THR A 228 36.04 20.97 27.99
N GLY A 229 37.04 20.20 28.47
CA GLY A 229 37.31 20.00 29.89
C GLY A 229 37.82 21.28 30.56
#